data_9ea54da5f5e0679758b1d975b0f0acfc
#
_entry.id   9ea54da5f5e0679758b1d975b0f0acfc
#
_cell.length_a   1.000
_cell.length_b   1.000
_cell.length_c   1.000
_cell.angle_alpha   90.00
_cell.angle_beta   90.00
_cell.angle_gamma   90.00
#
_symmetry.space_group_name_H-M   'P 1'
#
loop_
_entity.id
_entity.type
_entity.pdbx_description
1 polymer ?
#
loop_
_entity_poly.entity_id
_entity_poly.type
_entity_poly.pdbx_seq_one_letter_code
_entity_poly.pdbx_strand_id
1 'polypeptide(L)'
;MTRAERQAALEVIAGEVRACTRCRLHTTRTQAVPGEGDPSTEVVFVGEGPGMNEDRLGRPFVGRAGDLLVRLLGSIGWRREDVFITNVVKCRPPDNRDPEADEIAACEPYLRRQLEVLDPAVVVTLGRHSMGRFMPGARISHAHGTMRPVDPATGAADALVFAMYHPAAALRTPAIERESYDDIARVPTALIASRERRAARERTPVAAGGVTAGTAAVATAPDPEPKPMRAPEASPEPGSVIESQPASADLVPTDQLTLF
;
A
#
# COMPACT_ATOMS: atom_id res chain seq x y z
N MET A 1 7.75 18.53 -14.25
CA MET A 1 6.37 18.67 -14.79
C MET A 1 5.71 19.88 -14.15
N THR A 2 5.00 20.69 -14.92
CA THR A 2 4.11 21.75 -14.42
C THR A 2 2.87 21.17 -13.75
N ARG A 3 2.14 21.98 -12.97
CA ARG A 3 0.88 21.57 -12.35
C ARG A 3 -0.15 21.10 -13.40
N ALA A 4 -0.26 21.79 -14.52
CA ALA A 4 -1.19 21.44 -15.60
C ALA A 4 -0.83 20.10 -16.27
N GLU A 5 0.45 19.84 -16.51
CA GLU A 5 0.92 18.55 -17.05
C GLU A 5 0.66 17.39 -16.08
N ARG A 6 0.90 17.58 -14.77
CA ARG A 6 0.60 16.58 -13.76
C ARG A 6 -0.91 16.30 -13.69
N GLN A 7 -1.75 17.33 -13.71
CA GLN A 7 -3.21 17.19 -13.73
C GLN A 7 -3.65 16.36 -14.93
N ALA A 8 -3.20 16.72 -16.15
CA ALA A 8 -3.55 15.98 -17.36
C ALA A 8 -3.11 14.52 -17.31
N ALA A 9 -1.90 14.24 -16.82
CA ALA A 9 -1.39 12.88 -16.68
C ALA A 9 -2.21 12.07 -15.64
N LEU A 10 -2.59 12.67 -14.51
CA LEU A 10 -3.44 12.03 -13.51
C LEU A 10 -4.86 11.75 -14.05
N GLU A 11 -5.42 12.65 -14.88
CA GLU A 11 -6.71 12.45 -15.53
C GLU A 11 -6.69 11.27 -16.52
N VAL A 12 -5.62 11.11 -17.28
CA VAL A 12 -5.41 9.94 -18.16
C VAL A 12 -5.40 8.64 -17.31
N ILE A 13 -4.61 8.61 -16.22
CA ILE A 13 -4.58 7.46 -15.32
C ILE A 13 -5.96 7.19 -14.72
N ALA A 14 -6.69 8.24 -14.31
CA ALA A 14 -8.03 8.10 -13.75
C ALA A 14 -9.03 7.54 -14.77
N GLY A 15 -8.94 7.95 -16.03
CA GLY A 15 -9.74 7.40 -17.15
C GLY A 15 -9.49 5.90 -17.33
N GLU A 16 -8.23 5.51 -17.38
CA GLU A 16 -7.83 4.09 -17.47
C GLU A 16 -8.32 3.27 -16.28
N VAL A 17 -8.23 3.81 -15.05
CA VAL A 17 -8.73 3.16 -13.83
C VAL A 17 -10.24 2.94 -13.89
N ARG A 18 -11.00 3.92 -14.35
CA ARG A 18 -12.46 3.80 -14.48
C ARG A 18 -12.87 2.72 -15.48
N ALA A 19 -12.13 2.58 -16.58
CA ALA A 19 -12.36 1.58 -17.62
C ALA A 19 -11.69 0.21 -17.33
N CYS A 20 -10.92 0.08 -16.24
CA CYS A 20 -10.08 -1.09 -15.97
C CYS A 20 -10.88 -2.38 -15.73
N THR A 21 -10.44 -3.48 -16.35
CA THR A 21 -11.00 -4.84 -16.17
C THR A 21 -9.93 -5.88 -15.84
N ARG A 22 -8.76 -5.47 -15.31
CA ARG A 22 -7.56 -6.30 -15.14
C ARG A 22 -7.64 -7.34 -14.01
N CYS A 23 -8.57 -7.20 -13.07
CA CYS A 23 -8.79 -8.15 -11.98
C CYS A 23 -10.29 -8.30 -11.69
N ARG A 24 -10.65 -9.34 -10.96
CA ARG A 24 -12.06 -9.68 -10.64
C ARG A 24 -12.85 -8.57 -9.94
N LEU A 25 -12.20 -7.63 -9.25
CA LEU A 25 -12.90 -6.54 -8.56
C LEU A 25 -13.72 -5.64 -9.49
N HIS A 26 -13.43 -5.63 -10.81
CA HIS A 26 -14.20 -4.84 -11.76
C HIS A 26 -15.64 -5.33 -11.91
N THR A 27 -15.93 -6.61 -11.61
CA THR A 27 -17.27 -7.21 -11.79
C THR A 27 -18.24 -6.82 -10.68
N THR A 28 -17.74 -6.41 -9.52
CA THR A 28 -18.56 -6.13 -8.31
C THR A 28 -18.55 -4.68 -7.88
N ARG A 29 -17.64 -3.85 -8.42
CA ARG A 29 -17.60 -2.43 -8.10
C ARG A 29 -18.79 -1.68 -8.71
N THR A 30 -19.26 -0.64 -8.03
CA THR A 30 -20.17 0.37 -8.60
C THR A 30 -19.36 1.37 -9.41
N GLN A 31 -18.30 1.92 -8.82
CA GLN A 31 -17.36 2.83 -9.47
C GLN A 31 -15.92 2.49 -9.07
N ALA A 32 -14.98 2.72 -9.98
CA ALA A 32 -13.57 2.74 -9.60
C ALA A 32 -13.22 4.07 -8.92
N VAL A 33 -12.26 4.02 -8.00
CA VAL A 33 -11.81 5.16 -7.19
C VAL A 33 -10.35 5.45 -7.49
N PRO A 34 -10.05 6.30 -8.49
CA PRO A 34 -8.67 6.55 -8.91
C PRO A 34 -7.81 7.21 -7.82
N GLY A 35 -8.42 8.10 -7.06
CA GLY A 35 -7.76 9.04 -6.16
C GLY A 35 -8.08 10.47 -6.53
N GLU A 36 -7.81 11.42 -5.62
CA GLU A 36 -8.04 12.85 -5.81
C GLU A 36 -7.12 13.71 -4.95
N GLY A 37 -6.95 14.96 -5.32
CA GLY A 37 -6.20 15.97 -4.55
C GLY A 37 -5.37 16.89 -5.43
N ASP A 38 -4.49 17.68 -4.81
CA ASP A 38 -3.64 18.61 -5.54
C ASP A 38 -2.56 17.85 -6.34
N PRO A 39 -2.47 18.05 -7.67
CA PRO A 39 -1.41 17.47 -8.50
C PRO A 39 -0.01 18.01 -8.19
N SER A 40 0.08 19.14 -7.47
CA SER A 40 1.35 19.74 -7.05
C SER A 40 1.76 19.39 -5.62
N THR A 41 0.97 18.54 -4.94
CA THR A 41 1.27 18.17 -3.56
C THR A 41 2.59 17.42 -3.44
N GLU A 42 3.25 17.61 -2.33
CA GLU A 42 4.42 16.82 -1.93
C GLU A 42 4.05 15.65 -1.00
N VAL A 43 2.77 15.53 -0.60
CA VAL A 43 2.31 14.50 0.35
C VAL A 43 1.17 13.69 -0.23
N VAL A 44 1.39 12.39 -0.34
CA VAL A 44 0.39 11.44 -0.85
C VAL A 44 -0.04 10.50 0.27
N PHE A 45 -1.34 10.43 0.55
CA PHE A 45 -1.93 9.44 1.46
C PHE A 45 -2.39 8.22 0.67
N VAL A 46 -1.96 7.03 1.10
CA VAL A 46 -2.28 5.77 0.45
C VAL A 46 -2.98 4.85 1.43
N GLY A 47 -4.27 4.60 1.21
CA GLY A 47 -5.05 3.59 1.93
C GLY A 47 -4.97 2.21 1.27
N GLU A 48 -5.80 1.29 1.74
CA GLU A 48 -5.88 -0.09 1.26
C GLU A 48 -6.73 -0.19 0.00
N GLY A 49 -8.00 0.12 0.11
CA GLY A 49 -8.99 0.03 -0.95
C GLY A 49 -10.26 0.82 -0.63
N PRO A 50 -11.14 1.03 -1.63
CA PRO A 50 -12.42 1.71 -1.42
C PRO A 50 -13.37 0.90 -0.54
N GLY A 51 -14.08 1.56 0.37
CA GLY A 51 -15.25 1.05 1.05
C GLY A 51 -16.55 1.30 0.26
N MET A 52 -17.69 1.00 0.89
CA MET A 52 -19.01 1.12 0.24
C MET A 52 -19.35 2.57 -0.20
N ASN A 53 -19.01 3.57 0.62
CA ASN A 53 -19.31 4.96 0.27
C ASN A 53 -18.38 5.46 -0.85
N GLU A 54 -17.14 5.05 -0.82
CA GLU A 54 -16.15 5.37 -1.84
C GLU A 54 -16.52 4.76 -3.19
N ASP A 55 -16.94 3.49 -3.19
CA ASP A 55 -17.41 2.77 -4.38
C ASP A 55 -18.65 3.43 -4.99
N ARG A 56 -19.57 3.90 -4.15
CA ARG A 56 -20.79 4.61 -4.62
C ARG A 56 -20.48 5.98 -5.21
N LEU A 57 -19.52 6.72 -4.64
CA LEU A 57 -19.23 8.11 -5.01
C LEU A 57 -18.05 8.28 -5.97
N GLY A 58 -17.25 7.21 -6.18
CA GLY A 58 -16.05 7.26 -7.02
C GLY A 58 -14.91 8.10 -6.42
N ARG A 59 -14.95 8.39 -5.10
CA ARG A 59 -14.00 9.26 -4.38
C ARG A 59 -13.40 8.55 -3.19
N PRO A 60 -12.08 8.68 -2.90
CA PRO A 60 -11.43 8.02 -1.79
C PRO A 60 -11.77 8.69 -0.45
N PHE A 61 -11.88 7.92 0.61
CA PHE A 61 -12.05 8.41 1.99
C PHE A 61 -13.20 9.42 2.14
N VAL A 62 -14.42 9.02 1.79
CA VAL A 62 -15.66 9.82 1.90
C VAL A 62 -16.68 9.24 2.90
N GLY A 63 -16.35 8.12 3.57
CA GLY A 63 -17.09 7.57 4.69
C GLY A 63 -16.51 7.97 6.04
N ARG A 64 -16.96 7.34 7.12
CA ARG A 64 -16.53 7.62 8.50
C ARG A 64 -14.99 7.64 8.69
N ALA A 65 -14.27 6.73 8.02
CA ALA A 65 -12.81 6.72 8.03
C ALA A 65 -12.22 7.97 7.35
N GLY A 66 -12.87 8.45 6.29
CA GLY A 66 -12.52 9.70 5.62
C GLY A 66 -12.77 10.92 6.50
N ASP A 67 -13.88 10.96 7.24
CA ASP A 67 -14.17 12.04 8.19
C ASP A 67 -13.09 12.14 9.27
N LEU A 68 -12.60 10.99 9.76
CA LEU A 68 -11.48 10.98 10.69
C LEU A 68 -10.18 11.48 10.02
N LEU A 69 -9.90 11.06 8.79
CA LEU A 69 -8.73 11.56 8.05
C LEU A 69 -8.77 13.08 7.89
N VAL A 70 -9.94 13.65 7.59
CA VAL A 70 -10.12 15.12 7.50
C VAL A 70 -9.85 15.79 8.84
N ARG A 71 -10.33 15.23 9.97
CA ARG A 71 -10.01 15.76 11.30
C ARG A 71 -8.51 15.67 11.64
N LEU A 72 -7.86 14.56 11.29
CA LEU A 72 -6.41 14.40 11.47
C LEU A 72 -5.63 15.44 10.66
N LEU A 73 -5.97 15.64 9.38
CA LEU A 73 -5.36 16.69 8.55
C LEU A 73 -5.59 18.08 9.16
N GLY A 74 -6.84 18.36 9.56
CA GLY A 74 -7.20 19.63 10.19
C GLY A 74 -6.42 19.92 11.48
N SER A 75 -6.07 18.90 12.26
CA SER A 75 -5.28 19.07 13.50
C SER A 75 -3.84 19.57 13.26
N ILE A 76 -3.32 19.40 12.04
CA ILE A 76 -2.02 19.94 11.62
C ILE A 76 -2.14 21.14 10.67
N GLY A 77 -3.36 21.71 10.55
CA GLY A 77 -3.62 22.87 9.71
C GLY A 77 -3.69 22.57 8.21
N TRP A 78 -3.80 21.31 7.81
CA TRP A 78 -3.93 20.92 6.41
C TRP A 78 -5.39 20.62 6.07
N ARG A 79 -5.74 20.90 4.81
CA ARG A 79 -7.04 20.55 4.25
C ARG A 79 -6.89 19.32 3.36
N ARG A 80 -8.00 18.67 3.09
CA ARG A 80 -8.05 17.49 2.21
C ARG A 80 -7.51 17.78 0.81
N GLU A 81 -7.81 18.97 0.29
CA GLU A 81 -7.38 19.45 -1.02
C GLU A 81 -5.91 19.84 -1.11
N ASP A 82 -5.20 19.96 0.00
CA ASP A 82 -3.76 20.26 0.03
C ASP A 82 -2.88 19.01 -0.20
N VAL A 83 -3.48 17.82 -0.16
CA VAL A 83 -2.81 16.53 -0.31
C VAL A 83 -3.42 15.71 -1.45
N PHE A 84 -2.76 14.64 -1.88
CA PHE A 84 -3.38 13.66 -2.79
C PHE A 84 -3.71 12.39 -2.00
N ILE A 85 -4.93 11.88 -2.17
CA ILE A 85 -5.42 10.71 -1.44
C ILE A 85 -5.80 9.62 -2.45
N THR A 86 -5.30 8.42 -2.23
CA THR A 86 -5.57 7.25 -3.07
C THR A 86 -5.52 5.95 -2.25
N ASN A 87 -5.63 4.81 -2.93
CA ASN A 87 -5.54 3.48 -2.33
C ASN A 87 -4.63 2.57 -3.15
N VAL A 88 -4.18 1.46 -2.55
CA VAL A 88 -3.43 0.39 -3.23
C VAL A 88 -4.29 -0.22 -4.34
N VAL A 89 -5.53 -0.63 -4.02
CA VAL A 89 -6.50 -1.07 -5.03
C VAL A 89 -7.52 0.02 -5.31
N LYS A 90 -7.97 0.12 -6.58
CA LYS A 90 -8.87 1.20 -7.03
C LYS A 90 -10.34 0.76 -7.08
N CYS A 91 -10.63 -0.48 -6.76
CA CYS A 91 -11.97 -1.06 -6.75
C CYS A 91 -12.24 -1.66 -5.38
N ARG A 92 -13.51 -1.61 -4.95
CA ARG A 92 -13.95 -2.16 -3.68
C ARG A 92 -13.93 -3.69 -3.71
N PRO A 93 -13.22 -4.37 -2.79
CA PRO A 93 -13.37 -5.81 -2.60
C PRO A 93 -14.77 -6.14 -2.04
N PRO A 94 -15.39 -7.27 -2.44
CA PRO A 94 -16.67 -7.72 -1.87
C PRO A 94 -16.62 -7.73 -0.34
N ASP A 95 -17.70 -7.26 0.29
CA ASP A 95 -17.85 -7.18 1.77
C ASP A 95 -16.72 -6.43 2.51
N ASN A 96 -15.98 -5.59 1.78
CA ASN A 96 -14.78 -4.89 2.25
C ASN A 96 -13.72 -5.86 2.84
N ARG A 97 -13.59 -7.07 2.27
CA ARG A 97 -12.48 -7.97 2.63
C ARG A 97 -11.14 -7.37 2.25
N ASP A 98 -10.07 -7.91 2.80
CA ASP A 98 -8.72 -7.57 2.36
C ASP A 98 -8.56 -7.86 0.85
N PRO A 99 -7.86 -7.02 0.08
CA PRO A 99 -7.56 -7.31 -1.31
C PRO A 99 -6.58 -8.48 -1.43
N GLU A 100 -6.78 -9.32 -2.43
CA GLU A 100 -5.92 -10.48 -2.69
C GLU A 100 -4.63 -10.06 -3.45
N ALA A 101 -3.62 -10.91 -3.40
CA ALA A 101 -2.30 -10.59 -3.97
C ALA A 101 -2.35 -10.30 -5.48
N ASP A 102 -3.18 -11.05 -6.23
CA ASP A 102 -3.39 -10.84 -7.66
C ASP A 102 -4.16 -9.54 -7.97
N GLU A 103 -5.09 -9.14 -7.10
CA GLU A 103 -5.83 -7.88 -7.20
C GLU A 103 -4.90 -6.68 -6.96
N ILE A 104 -4.01 -6.79 -5.96
CA ILE A 104 -2.97 -5.79 -5.69
C ILE A 104 -2.01 -5.69 -6.87
N ALA A 105 -1.50 -6.83 -7.36
CA ALA A 105 -0.55 -6.86 -8.48
C ALA A 105 -1.16 -6.28 -9.76
N ALA A 106 -2.42 -6.58 -10.07
CA ALA A 106 -3.13 -6.04 -11.22
C ALA A 106 -3.34 -4.51 -11.12
N CYS A 107 -3.49 -3.96 -9.90
CA CYS A 107 -3.77 -2.56 -9.65
C CYS A 107 -2.50 -1.71 -9.44
N GLU A 108 -1.38 -2.35 -9.07
CA GLU A 108 -0.10 -1.71 -8.76
C GLU A 108 0.40 -0.72 -9.82
N PRO A 109 0.32 -1.00 -11.14
CA PRO A 109 0.81 -0.07 -12.15
C PRO A 109 0.14 1.31 -12.13
N TYR A 110 -1.12 1.39 -11.68
CA TYR A 110 -1.81 2.68 -11.54
C TYR A 110 -1.27 3.50 -10.36
N LEU A 111 -1.08 2.87 -9.21
CA LEU A 111 -0.49 3.54 -8.04
C LEU A 111 0.93 4.01 -8.35
N ARG A 112 1.76 3.16 -8.96
CA ARG A 112 3.13 3.50 -9.34
C ARG A 112 3.17 4.72 -10.28
N ARG A 113 2.37 4.72 -11.34
CA ARG A 113 2.28 5.86 -12.29
C ARG A 113 1.77 7.13 -11.62
N GLN A 114 0.82 7.03 -10.67
CA GLN A 114 0.39 8.18 -9.89
C GLN A 114 1.54 8.78 -9.07
N LEU A 115 2.34 7.94 -8.42
CA LEU A 115 3.49 8.38 -7.64
C LEU A 115 4.60 8.96 -8.53
N GLU A 116 4.85 8.37 -9.72
CA GLU A 116 5.78 8.91 -10.71
C GLU A 116 5.38 10.32 -11.20
N VAL A 117 4.08 10.55 -11.43
CA VAL A 117 3.55 11.86 -11.86
C VAL A 117 3.58 12.87 -10.73
N LEU A 118 3.18 12.48 -9.51
CA LEU A 118 3.12 13.38 -8.35
C LEU A 118 4.51 13.70 -7.81
N ASP A 119 5.47 12.77 -7.92
CA ASP A 119 6.82 12.88 -7.35
C ASP A 119 6.80 13.38 -5.88
N PRO A 120 6.10 12.66 -4.98
CA PRO A 120 5.90 13.13 -3.62
C PRO A 120 7.20 13.12 -2.81
N ALA A 121 7.35 14.07 -1.89
CA ALA A 121 8.39 14.04 -0.88
C ALA A 121 8.06 13.03 0.24
N VAL A 122 6.76 12.86 0.56
CA VAL A 122 6.31 11.92 1.58
C VAL A 122 5.12 11.10 1.07
N VAL A 123 5.20 9.78 1.27
CA VAL A 123 4.07 8.85 1.12
C VAL A 123 3.60 8.43 2.51
N VAL A 124 2.40 8.84 2.91
CA VAL A 124 1.78 8.42 4.18
C VAL A 124 0.91 7.20 3.93
N THR A 125 1.29 6.07 4.52
CA THR A 125 0.52 4.83 4.39
C THR A 125 -0.49 4.71 5.52
N LEU A 126 -1.74 4.38 5.17
CA LEU A 126 -2.84 4.20 6.10
C LEU A 126 -3.16 2.72 6.27
N GLY A 127 -2.63 2.10 7.34
CA GLY A 127 -2.85 0.72 7.71
C GLY A 127 -1.85 -0.28 7.11
N ARG A 128 -2.00 -1.55 7.51
CA ARG A 128 -1.03 -2.63 7.26
C ARG A 128 -0.82 -2.94 5.76
N HIS A 129 -1.89 -2.89 4.95
CA HIS A 129 -1.83 -3.28 3.54
C HIS A 129 -1.09 -2.24 2.70
N SER A 130 -1.42 -0.96 2.86
CA SER A 130 -0.66 0.10 2.20
C SER A 130 0.78 0.17 2.72
N MET A 131 0.97 0.05 4.04
CA MET A 131 2.32 0.01 4.63
C MET A 131 3.16 -1.14 4.05
N GLY A 132 2.58 -2.35 3.94
CA GLY A 132 3.28 -3.52 3.41
C GLY A 132 3.83 -3.33 1.98
N ARG A 133 3.22 -2.47 1.19
CA ARG A 133 3.69 -2.11 -0.16
C ARG A 133 4.99 -1.29 -0.14
N PHE A 134 5.18 -0.45 0.88
CA PHE A 134 6.32 0.47 0.98
C PHE A 134 7.34 0.07 2.06
N MET A 135 6.92 -0.73 3.03
CA MET A 135 7.75 -1.25 4.14
C MET A 135 7.56 -2.77 4.28
N PRO A 136 7.99 -3.58 3.30
CA PRO A 136 7.79 -5.02 3.34
C PRO A 136 8.36 -5.63 4.62
N GLY A 137 7.63 -6.58 5.22
CA GLY A 137 8.01 -7.26 6.46
C GLY A 137 7.77 -6.45 7.75
N ALA A 138 7.41 -5.16 7.67
CA ALA A 138 7.10 -4.37 8.86
C ALA A 138 5.73 -4.74 9.45
N ARG A 139 5.59 -4.61 10.77
CA ARG A 139 4.32 -4.75 11.49
C ARG A 139 3.83 -3.37 11.89
N ILE A 140 2.57 -3.07 11.60
CA ILE A 140 1.99 -1.74 11.83
C ILE A 140 2.10 -1.30 13.30
N SER A 141 1.96 -2.22 14.26
CA SER A 141 2.09 -1.95 15.70
C SER A 141 3.47 -1.44 16.13
N HIS A 142 4.50 -1.60 15.29
CA HIS A 142 5.87 -1.14 15.57
C HIS A 142 6.33 -0.08 14.57
N ALA A 143 5.67 0.03 13.44
CA ALA A 143 6.08 0.91 12.35
C ALA A 143 5.29 2.21 12.31
N HIS A 144 4.09 2.28 12.92
CA HIS A 144 3.34 3.54 12.97
C HIS A 144 4.16 4.66 13.61
N GLY A 145 3.98 5.88 13.17
CA GLY A 145 4.76 7.03 13.62
C GLY A 145 6.23 7.02 13.18
N THR A 146 6.68 6.03 12.37
CA THR A 146 8.05 5.99 11.85
C THR A 146 8.13 6.31 10.37
N MET A 147 9.31 6.75 9.91
CA MET A 147 9.59 7.03 8.51
C MET A 147 10.82 6.29 8.01
N ARG A 148 10.84 5.94 6.71
CA ARG A 148 11.97 5.29 6.02
C ARG A 148 12.06 5.80 4.58
N PRO A 149 13.24 5.71 3.92
CA PRO A 149 13.33 5.90 2.48
C PRO A 149 12.43 4.89 1.75
N VAL A 150 11.77 5.34 0.71
CA VAL A 150 10.95 4.48 -0.18
C VAL A 150 11.86 3.74 -1.15
N ASP A 151 11.50 2.51 -1.51
CA ASP A 151 12.08 1.81 -2.66
C ASP A 151 11.68 2.54 -3.96
N PRO A 152 12.64 3.02 -4.78
CA PRO A 152 12.34 3.69 -6.04
C PRO A 152 11.42 2.91 -6.99
N ALA A 153 11.44 1.58 -6.95
CA ALA A 153 10.57 0.73 -7.76
C ALA A 153 9.08 0.93 -7.49
N THR A 154 8.71 1.59 -6.37
CA THR A 154 7.31 1.95 -6.07
C THR A 154 6.76 3.09 -6.91
N GLY A 155 7.61 3.83 -7.63
CA GLY A 155 7.27 5.04 -8.38
C GLY A 155 7.54 6.35 -7.62
N ALA A 156 7.80 6.30 -6.31
CA ALA A 156 8.16 7.46 -5.51
C ALA A 156 9.68 7.50 -5.29
N ALA A 157 10.44 7.80 -6.34
CA ALA A 157 11.88 7.56 -6.44
C ALA A 157 12.72 8.18 -5.31
N ASP A 158 12.31 9.30 -4.73
CA ASP A 158 13.05 10.01 -3.69
C ASP A 158 12.15 10.51 -2.55
N ALA A 159 11.21 9.66 -2.13
CA ALA A 159 10.30 9.93 -1.03
C ALA A 159 10.75 9.30 0.29
N LEU A 160 10.22 9.81 1.40
CA LEU A 160 10.11 9.06 2.64
C LEU A 160 8.71 8.44 2.72
N VAL A 161 8.61 7.20 3.18
CA VAL A 161 7.35 6.61 3.60
C VAL A 161 7.16 6.85 5.10
N PHE A 162 5.96 7.27 5.50
CA PHE A 162 5.54 7.44 6.88
C PHE A 162 4.34 6.51 7.15
N ALA A 163 4.43 5.66 8.16
CA ALA A 163 3.38 4.70 8.47
C ALA A 163 2.41 5.22 9.53
N MET A 164 1.10 5.08 9.28
CA MET A 164 0.03 5.38 10.23
C MET A 164 -0.97 4.22 10.30
N TYR A 165 -1.69 4.11 11.40
CA TYR A 165 -2.85 3.23 11.48
C TYR A 165 -3.92 3.64 10.47
N HIS A 166 -4.70 2.65 10.03
CA HIS A 166 -5.85 2.95 9.17
C HIS A 166 -6.94 3.67 10.00
N PRO A 167 -7.53 4.77 9.50
CA PRO A 167 -8.56 5.50 10.24
C PRO A 167 -9.75 4.64 10.68
N ALA A 168 -10.11 3.59 9.91
CA ALA A 168 -11.15 2.66 10.31
C ALA A 168 -10.79 1.82 11.55
N ALA A 169 -9.52 1.58 11.84
CA ALA A 169 -9.09 0.93 13.08
C ALA A 169 -9.16 1.91 14.27
N ALA A 170 -8.77 3.16 14.06
CA ALA A 170 -8.87 4.23 15.04
C ALA A 170 -10.32 4.46 15.51
N LEU A 171 -11.29 4.42 14.59
CA LEU A 171 -12.72 4.53 14.94
C LEU A 171 -13.26 3.42 15.86
N ARG A 172 -12.56 2.29 15.97
CA ARG A 172 -12.94 1.16 16.82
C ARG A 172 -12.17 1.11 18.14
N THR A 173 -11.04 1.81 18.24
CA THR A 173 -10.12 1.70 19.37
C THR A 173 -9.61 3.09 19.77
N PRO A 174 -10.08 3.67 20.89
CA PRO A 174 -9.69 5.03 21.30
C PRO A 174 -8.19 5.23 21.50
N ALA A 175 -7.45 4.18 21.86
CA ALA A 175 -5.99 4.25 21.95
C ALA A 175 -5.36 4.51 20.58
N ILE A 176 -5.80 3.77 19.55
CA ILE A 176 -5.32 3.93 18.16
C ILE A 176 -5.72 5.31 17.60
N GLU A 177 -6.88 5.85 18.02
CA GLU A 177 -7.27 7.21 17.60
C GLU A 177 -6.29 8.25 18.17
N ARG A 178 -5.93 8.16 19.45
CA ARG A 178 -4.91 9.06 20.06
C ARG A 178 -3.56 8.93 19.38
N GLU A 179 -3.07 7.70 19.17
CA GLU A 179 -1.83 7.43 18.46
C GLU A 179 -1.87 7.99 17.02
N SER A 180 -3.03 7.98 16.36
CA SER A 180 -3.18 8.56 15.02
C SER A 180 -3.03 10.09 15.02
N TYR A 181 -3.46 10.79 16.08
CA TYR A 181 -3.20 12.23 16.26
C TYR A 181 -1.73 12.52 16.55
N ASP A 182 -1.08 11.69 17.36
CA ASP A 182 0.36 11.80 17.64
C ASP A 182 1.19 11.54 16.38
N ASP A 183 0.78 10.57 15.57
CA ASP A 183 1.45 10.22 14.31
C ASP A 183 1.29 11.33 13.26
N ILE A 184 0.06 11.82 13.02
CA ILE A 184 -0.17 12.84 11.99
C ILE A 184 0.60 14.13 12.33
N ALA A 185 0.77 14.47 13.60
CA ALA A 185 1.55 15.63 14.04
C ALA A 185 3.03 15.57 13.61
N ARG A 186 3.54 14.38 13.29
CA ARG A 186 4.93 14.17 12.84
C ARG A 186 5.08 14.24 11.32
N VAL A 187 4.00 14.18 10.55
CA VAL A 187 4.04 14.20 9.08
C VAL A 187 4.69 15.49 8.54
N PRO A 188 4.42 16.71 9.08
CA PRO A 188 5.14 17.91 8.67
C PRO A 188 6.66 17.81 8.88
N THR A 189 7.11 17.19 9.97
CA THR A 189 8.54 16.95 10.23
C THR A 189 9.14 15.98 9.20
N ALA A 190 8.40 14.92 8.83
CA ALA A 190 8.82 14.00 7.77
C ALA A 190 8.95 14.72 6.40
N LEU A 191 8.06 15.66 6.10
CA LEU A 191 8.13 16.47 4.90
C LEU A 191 9.38 17.36 4.88
N ILE A 192 9.70 18.03 5.99
CA ILE A 192 10.92 18.84 6.12
C ILE A 192 12.16 17.97 5.93
N ALA A 193 12.26 16.83 6.61
CA ALA A 193 13.36 15.90 6.50
C ALA A 193 13.55 15.36 5.06
N SER A 194 12.45 15.10 4.35
CA SER A 194 12.53 14.67 2.95
C SER A 194 13.02 15.76 2.02
N ARG A 195 12.55 17.00 2.20
CA ARG A 195 13.04 18.17 1.44
C ARG A 195 14.54 18.42 1.65
N GLU A 196 15.01 18.37 2.89
CA GLU A 196 16.43 18.50 3.22
C GLU A 196 17.29 17.41 2.58
N ARG A 197 16.80 16.15 2.62
CA ARG A 197 17.46 15.02 1.97
C ARG A 197 17.55 15.19 0.44
N ARG A 198 16.48 15.63 -0.23
CA ARG A 198 16.44 15.92 -1.67
C ARG A 198 17.44 17.03 -2.01
N ALA A 199 17.40 18.15 -1.28
CA ALA A 199 18.32 19.27 -1.47
C ALA A 199 19.79 18.90 -1.22
N ALA A 200 20.08 18.00 -0.28
CA ALA A 200 21.45 17.51 -0.06
C ALA A 200 21.96 16.67 -1.24
N ARG A 201 21.11 15.83 -1.83
CA ARG A 201 21.47 15.04 -3.03
C ARG A 201 21.73 15.90 -4.24
N GLU A 202 20.96 16.94 -4.47
CA GLU A 202 21.17 17.89 -5.57
C GLU A 202 22.49 18.67 -5.43
N ARG A 203 22.92 18.96 -4.20
CA ARG A 203 24.20 19.64 -3.92
C ARG A 203 25.43 18.75 -4.04
N THR A 204 25.26 17.41 -3.98
CA THR A 204 26.38 16.47 -4.15
C THR A 204 26.50 16.14 -5.64
N PRO A 205 27.44 16.75 -6.41
CA PRO A 205 27.62 16.37 -7.80
C PRO A 205 28.01 14.89 -7.82
N VAL A 206 27.32 14.11 -8.65
CA VAL A 206 27.77 12.76 -9.00
C VAL A 206 29.16 12.95 -9.59
N ALA A 207 30.20 12.59 -8.84
CA ALA A 207 31.54 12.50 -9.38
C ALA A 207 31.44 11.60 -10.61
N ALA A 208 31.62 12.20 -11.79
CA ALA A 208 31.66 11.48 -13.05
C ALA A 208 32.74 10.41 -12.88
N GLY A 209 32.32 9.16 -12.71
CA GLY A 209 33.21 8.02 -12.62
C GLY A 209 34.05 8.01 -13.89
N GLY A 210 35.30 8.46 -13.78
CA GLY A 210 36.30 8.31 -14.82
C GLY A 210 36.39 6.83 -15.14
N VAL A 211 35.93 6.46 -16.32
CA VAL A 211 36.20 5.16 -16.93
C VAL A 211 37.69 5.18 -17.29
N THR A 212 38.56 4.80 -16.34
CA THR A 212 39.89 4.38 -16.71
C THR A 212 39.73 3.01 -17.36
N ALA A 213 39.90 3.00 -18.69
CA ALA A 213 40.06 1.81 -19.48
C ALA A 213 41.36 1.11 -19.04
N GLY A 214 41.27 0.29 -18.03
CA GLY A 214 42.28 -0.70 -17.65
C GLY A 214 42.07 -1.92 -18.49
N THR A 215 42.90 -2.13 -19.54
CA THR A 215 43.06 -3.41 -20.22
C THR A 215 43.60 -4.44 -19.22
N ALA A 216 42.72 -5.20 -18.60
CA ALA A 216 43.08 -6.38 -17.83
C ALA A 216 42.84 -7.62 -18.69
N ALA A 217 43.90 -8.37 -18.93
CA ALA A 217 43.90 -9.64 -19.65
C ALA A 217 42.94 -10.63 -18.99
N VAL A 218 42.08 -11.22 -19.85
CA VAL A 218 41.18 -12.31 -19.50
C VAL A 218 42.03 -13.56 -19.25
N ALA A 219 42.16 -13.96 -17.99
CA ALA A 219 42.60 -15.28 -17.60
C ALA A 219 41.33 -16.16 -17.49
N THR A 220 41.18 -17.08 -18.45
CA THR A 220 40.17 -18.11 -18.46
C THR A 220 40.43 -19.11 -17.34
N ALA A 221 39.57 -19.15 -16.33
CA ALA A 221 39.53 -20.22 -15.36
C ALA A 221 38.70 -21.42 -15.93
N PRO A 222 39.07 -22.68 -15.66
CA PRO A 222 38.35 -23.83 -16.20
C PRO A 222 37.01 -24.03 -15.46
N ASP A 223 36.02 -24.49 -16.23
CA ASP A 223 34.68 -24.84 -15.76
C ASP A 223 34.73 -25.93 -14.66
N PRO A 224 33.91 -25.83 -13.62
CA PRO A 224 33.75 -26.90 -12.64
C PRO A 224 32.89 -28.02 -13.22
N GLU A 225 33.40 -29.27 -13.05
CA GLU A 225 32.69 -30.51 -13.43
C GLU A 225 31.30 -30.62 -12.78
N PRO A 226 30.30 -31.17 -13.49
CA PRO A 226 28.98 -31.38 -12.95
C PRO A 226 28.95 -32.48 -11.89
N LYS A 227 28.42 -32.19 -10.71
CA LYS A 227 28.13 -33.17 -9.67
C LYS A 227 27.02 -34.13 -10.10
N PRO A 228 27.10 -35.42 -9.78
CA PRO A 228 26.10 -36.42 -10.14
C PRO A 228 24.78 -36.15 -9.39
N MET A 229 23.66 -36.14 -10.16
CA MET A 229 22.30 -36.08 -9.63
C MET A 229 21.98 -37.33 -8.80
N ARG A 230 21.57 -37.12 -7.55
CA ARG A 230 21.04 -38.16 -6.65
C ARG A 230 19.62 -38.52 -7.15
N ALA A 231 19.39 -39.81 -7.31
CA ALA A 231 18.07 -40.34 -7.68
C ALA A 231 17.00 -40.08 -6.62
N PRO A 232 15.73 -39.92 -7.00
CA PRO A 232 14.65 -39.69 -6.05
C PRO A 232 14.35 -40.96 -5.24
N GLU A 233 14.28 -40.81 -3.91
CA GLU A 233 13.80 -41.84 -3.00
C GLU A 233 12.29 -42.08 -3.18
N ALA A 234 11.92 -43.36 -3.20
CA ALA A 234 10.56 -43.83 -3.37
C ALA A 234 9.65 -43.42 -2.20
N SER A 235 8.45 -42.98 -2.53
CA SER A 235 7.37 -42.69 -1.57
C SER A 235 6.89 -44.00 -0.91
N PRO A 236 6.55 -44.00 0.40
CA PRO A 236 5.91 -45.16 1.05
C PRO A 236 4.43 -45.29 0.65
N GLU A 237 3.99 -46.53 0.50
CA GLU A 237 2.63 -46.93 0.20
C GLU A 237 1.61 -46.57 1.30
N PRO A 238 0.30 -46.43 0.97
CA PRO A 238 -0.73 -46.06 1.94
C PRO A 238 -1.16 -47.27 2.78
N GLY A 239 -0.93 -47.15 4.09
CA GLY A 239 -1.45 -48.12 5.09
C GLY A 239 -2.93 -47.91 5.40
N SER A 240 -3.59 -49.05 5.39
CA SER A 240 -4.91 -49.49 5.84
C SER A 240 -5.82 -48.53 6.64
N VAL A 241 -7.05 -48.48 6.14
CA VAL A 241 -8.31 -48.00 6.73
C VAL A 241 -8.53 -48.63 8.13
N ILE A 242 -8.78 -47.79 9.13
CA ILE A 242 -9.45 -48.20 10.38
C ILE A 242 -10.79 -47.48 10.42
N GLU A 243 -11.80 -48.32 10.31
CA GLU A 243 -13.25 -48.07 10.51
C GLU A 243 -13.51 -47.81 11.99
N SER A 244 -14.06 -46.68 12.38
CA SER A 244 -14.64 -46.44 13.70
C SER A 244 -16.00 -45.79 13.60
N GLN A 245 -16.96 -46.47 14.25
CA GLN A 245 -18.40 -46.30 14.31
C GLN A 245 -18.85 -44.96 14.91
N PRO A 246 -20.10 -44.54 14.64
CA PRO A 246 -20.67 -43.30 15.11
C PRO A 246 -21.18 -43.39 16.56
N ALA A 247 -20.86 -42.40 17.37
CA ALA A 247 -21.45 -42.20 18.68
C ALA A 247 -22.62 -41.19 18.62
N SER A 248 -23.61 -41.55 19.34
CA SER A 248 -24.98 -41.10 19.53
C SER A 248 -25.20 -39.60 19.73
N ALA A 249 -26.32 -39.15 19.22
CA ALA A 249 -26.99 -37.90 19.54
C ALA A 249 -27.37 -37.80 21.01
N ASP A 250 -27.09 -36.62 21.61
CA ASP A 250 -27.87 -36.17 22.78
C ASP A 250 -28.43 -34.78 22.50
N LEU A 251 -29.73 -34.72 22.49
CA LEU A 251 -30.64 -33.58 22.47
C LEU A 251 -30.62 -32.89 23.84
N VAL A 252 -30.40 -31.59 23.88
CA VAL A 252 -30.77 -30.74 25.03
C VAL A 252 -31.42 -29.44 24.52
N PRO A 253 -32.42 -28.88 25.21
CA PRO A 253 -33.53 -28.17 24.60
C PRO A 253 -33.38 -26.66 24.55
N THR A 254 -34.16 -26.10 23.63
CA THR A 254 -34.56 -24.68 23.53
C THR A 254 -35.25 -24.23 24.84
N ASP A 255 -34.79 -23.11 25.41
CA ASP A 255 -35.70 -22.18 26.08
C ASP A 255 -35.15 -20.74 26.10
N GLN A 256 -35.89 -19.87 25.48
CA GLN A 256 -36.36 -18.55 25.80
C GLN A 256 -35.45 -17.61 26.65
N LEU A 257 -35.25 -16.40 26.13
CA LEU A 257 -35.85 -15.15 26.63
C LEU A 257 -35.21 -13.93 25.98
N THR A 258 -35.96 -13.29 25.13
CA THR A 258 -36.44 -11.89 25.10
C THR A 258 -35.81 -10.92 26.12
N LEU A 259 -35.58 -9.69 25.62
CA LEU A 259 -35.63 -8.35 26.24
C LEU A 259 -34.29 -7.66 26.49
N PHE A 260 -34.17 -6.63 25.82
CA PHE A 260 -33.89 -5.20 25.79
C PHE A 260 -32.81 -4.79 24.76
#